data_c1837ed51aca74e795c9dabd227897be
#
_entry.id   c1837ed51aca74e795c9dabd227897be
#
_cell.length_a   1.000
_cell.length_b   1.000
_cell.length_c   1.000
_cell.angle_alpha   90.00
_cell.angle_beta   90.00
_cell.angle_gamma   90.00
#
_symmetry.space_group_name_H-M   'P 1'
#
loop_
_entity.id
_entity.type
_entity.pdbx_description
1 polymer ?
#
loop_
_entity_poly.entity_id
_entity_poly.type
_entity_poly.pdbx_seq_one_letter_code
_entity_poly.pdbx_strand_id
1 'polypeptide(L)'
;FSFSNFTATAIAGTTPFKKPYKNLRVIAKFWDSCYHQYVAKELYDSGIKSWEDIVSSKKALKIALVKKGTSSEYTGFLISKFLGSSYAKMAKRGDKQTFTGAGAMSRAIRSKQIDIYFHNSGDPQGAGLQAALGRDLKFMGMSDNVKKMLATHGYTPCVIPGGIYKGNDKDTHSMGLSGVLLTTDKMSADTVYSLLKTIKNNKKALSAVHKIFKKWDPKRGAGVKGLPFHKGAIKFYKEMGVM
;
A
#
# COMPACT_ATOMS: atom_id res chain seq x y z
N PHE A 1 -9.58 9.74 -4.74
CA PHE A 1 -8.52 8.74 -4.87
C PHE A 1 -8.80 7.53 -3.99
N SER A 2 -8.39 6.33 -4.44
CA SER A 2 -8.45 5.06 -3.71
C SER A 2 -7.22 4.23 -4.03
N PHE A 3 -7.09 3.08 -3.35
CA PHE A 3 -6.13 2.05 -3.75
C PHE A 3 -6.82 0.94 -4.54
N SER A 4 -6.06 0.27 -5.41
CA SER A 4 -6.56 -0.78 -6.31
C SER A 4 -7.28 -1.92 -5.58
N ASN A 5 -6.78 -2.34 -4.41
CA ASN A 5 -7.43 -3.39 -3.61
C ASN A 5 -8.83 -2.98 -3.12
N PHE A 6 -9.00 -1.77 -2.57
CA PHE A 6 -10.31 -1.30 -2.13
C PHE A 6 -11.26 -1.07 -3.31
N THR A 7 -10.74 -0.64 -4.46
CA THR A 7 -11.54 -0.54 -5.67
C THR A 7 -12.05 -1.91 -6.10
N ALA A 8 -11.17 -2.92 -6.12
CA ALA A 8 -11.54 -4.30 -6.46
C ALA A 8 -12.58 -4.88 -5.48
N THR A 9 -12.34 -4.75 -4.18
CA THR A 9 -13.28 -5.25 -3.15
C THR A 9 -14.60 -4.50 -3.14
N ALA A 10 -14.61 -3.18 -3.43
CA ALA A 10 -15.84 -2.41 -3.58
C ALA A 10 -16.68 -2.88 -4.78
N ILE A 11 -16.05 -3.10 -5.94
CA ILE A 11 -16.73 -3.60 -7.14
C ILE A 11 -17.31 -5.00 -6.90
N ALA A 12 -16.54 -5.86 -6.23
CA ALA A 12 -16.96 -7.24 -5.90
C ALA A 12 -17.98 -7.32 -4.75
N GLY A 13 -18.11 -6.28 -3.93
CA GLY A 13 -18.95 -6.31 -2.72
C GLY A 13 -18.41 -7.20 -1.61
N THR A 14 -17.09 -7.42 -1.58
CA THR A 14 -16.42 -8.23 -0.55
C THR A 14 -15.87 -7.35 0.57
N THR A 15 -15.56 -7.96 1.72
CA THR A 15 -15.01 -7.24 2.90
C THR A 15 -13.89 -6.26 2.50
N PRO A 16 -13.94 -4.99 2.95
CA PRO A 16 -14.82 -4.45 4.00
C PRO A 16 -16.20 -3.93 3.53
N PHE A 17 -16.54 -4.09 2.26
CA PHE A 17 -17.81 -3.62 1.69
C PHE A 17 -18.91 -4.67 1.88
N LYS A 18 -20.15 -4.20 2.13
CA LYS A 18 -21.32 -5.06 2.37
C LYS A 18 -22.13 -5.37 1.10
N LYS A 19 -21.87 -4.63 0.03
CA LYS A 19 -22.57 -4.78 -1.27
C LYS A 19 -21.64 -4.38 -2.42
N PRO A 20 -21.87 -4.91 -3.64
CA PRO A 20 -21.08 -4.55 -4.81
C PRO A 20 -21.41 -3.13 -5.32
N TYR A 21 -20.37 -2.40 -5.71
CA TYR A 21 -20.43 -1.08 -6.35
C TYR A 21 -19.98 -1.20 -7.81
N LYS A 22 -20.77 -1.92 -8.61
CA LYS A 22 -20.43 -2.27 -10.01
C LYS A 22 -20.32 -1.07 -10.96
N ASN A 23 -20.78 0.10 -10.54
CA ASN A 23 -20.71 1.35 -11.29
C ASN A 23 -19.38 2.10 -11.14
N LEU A 24 -18.46 1.65 -10.30
CA LEU A 24 -17.14 2.28 -10.16
C LEU A 24 -16.29 2.08 -11.42
N ARG A 25 -15.58 3.14 -11.81
CA ARG A 25 -14.68 3.16 -12.98
C ARG A 25 -13.37 3.86 -12.64
N VAL A 26 -12.27 3.31 -13.13
CA VAL A 26 -10.96 3.95 -13.02
C VAL A 26 -10.83 5.03 -14.08
N ILE A 27 -10.33 6.19 -13.68
CA ILE A 27 -9.89 7.25 -14.59
C ILE A 27 -8.41 7.08 -14.89
N ALA A 28 -7.57 6.97 -13.87
CA ALA A 28 -6.12 6.85 -14.02
C ALA A 28 -5.46 6.20 -12.80
N LYS A 29 -4.33 5.54 -13.03
CA LYS A 29 -3.34 5.25 -11.99
C LYS A 29 -2.38 6.42 -11.88
N PHE A 30 -2.05 6.82 -10.66
CA PHE A 30 -1.12 7.92 -10.40
C PHE A 30 0.20 7.47 -9.80
N TRP A 31 0.18 6.51 -8.89
CA TRP A 31 1.40 6.01 -8.22
C TRP A 31 1.28 4.53 -7.88
N ASP A 32 2.42 3.95 -7.60
CA ASP A 32 2.53 2.63 -6.97
C ASP A 32 3.08 2.81 -5.56
N SER A 33 2.68 1.92 -4.67
CA SER A 33 3.17 1.83 -3.30
C SER A 33 3.66 0.42 -3.03
N CYS A 34 4.63 0.28 -2.14
CA CYS A 34 5.03 -1.01 -1.57
C CYS A 34 4.57 -1.12 -0.11
N TYR A 35 4.32 -2.33 0.34
CA TYR A 35 4.05 -2.61 1.75
C TYR A 35 5.37 -2.70 2.51
N HIS A 36 5.70 -1.63 3.22
CA HIS A 36 6.88 -1.55 4.08
C HIS A 36 6.59 -2.26 5.41
N GLN A 37 7.48 -3.13 5.81
CA GLN A 37 7.38 -3.97 7.00
C GLN A 37 8.60 -3.72 7.88
N TYR A 38 8.59 -2.64 8.65
CA TYR A 38 9.69 -2.24 9.49
C TYR A 38 9.70 -3.01 10.80
N VAL A 39 10.87 -3.49 11.19
CA VAL A 39 11.12 -4.14 12.48
C VAL A 39 12.39 -3.57 13.10
N ALA A 40 12.39 -3.36 14.40
CA ALA A 40 13.57 -2.98 15.14
C ALA A 40 14.67 -4.05 14.99
N LYS A 41 15.91 -3.61 14.74
CA LYS A 41 17.04 -4.52 14.44
C LYS A 41 17.22 -5.60 15.51
N GLU A 42 17.13 -5.25 16.78
CA GLU A 42 17.25 -6.19 17.88
C GLU A 42 16.15 -7.28 17.87
N LEU A 43 14.93 -6.94 17.46
CA LEU A 43 13.86 -7.91 17.32
C LEU A 43 14.04 -8.78 16.07
N TYR A 44 14.52 -8.19 14.97
CA TYR A 44 14.89 -8.92 13.76
C TYR A 44 15.97 -9.96 14.02
N ASP A 45 17.02 -9.57 14.73
CA ASP A 45 18.14 -10.45 15.08
C ASP A 45 17.71 -11.57 16.03
N SER A 46 16.66 -11.36 16.83
CA SER A 46 16.05 -12.39 17.69
C SER A 46 15.15 -13.38 16.96
N GLY A 47 14.96 -13.21 15.63
CA GLY A 47 14.24 -14.17 14.78
C GLY A 47 12.91 -13.68 14.21
N ILE A 48 12.45 -12.45 14.50
CA ILE A 48 11.21 -11.90 13.88
C ILE A 48 11.56 -11.26 12.52
N LYS A 49 11.45 -12.06 11.45
CA LYS A 49 11.87 -11.68 10.09
C LYS A 49 10.73 -11.74 9.06
N SER A 50 9.56 -12.20 9.46
CA SER A 50 8.38 -12.37 8.59
C SER A 50 7.07 -12.25 9.38
N TRP A 51 5.93 -12.21 8.68
CA TRP A 51 4.62 -12.31 9.31
C TRP A 51 4.38 -13.66 9.97
N GLU A 52 4.92 -14.72 9.41
CA GLU A 52 4.89 -16.08 9.96
C GLU A 52 5.55 -16.09 11.35
N ASP A 53 6.70 -15.44 11.51
CA ASP A 53 7.38 -15.31 12.81
C ASP A 53 6.56 -14.49 13.81
N ILE A 54 5.88 -13.43 13.35
CA ILE A 54 4.97 -12.65 14.20
C ILE A 54 3.83 -13.52 14.70
N VAL A 55 3.20 -14.28 13.81
CA VAL A 55 2.02 -15.10 14.15
C VAL A 55 2.40 -16.26 15.08
N SER A 56 3.54 -16.91 14.85
CA SER A 56 4.03 -18.05 15.64
C SER A 56 4.79 -17.65 16.91
N SER A 57 5.09 -16.38 17.11
CA SER A 57 5.81 -15.90 18.30
C SER A 57 5.11 -16.36 19.58
N LYS A 58 5.92 -16.81 20.53
CA LYS A 58 5.46 -17.11 21.91
C LYS A 58 5.55 -15.89 22.83
N LYS A 59 6.28 -14.84 22.40
CA LYS A 59 6.45 -13.60 23.16
C LYS A 59 5.46 -12.55 22.67
N ALA A 60 4.99 -11.72 23.59
CA ALA A 60 4.18 -10.55 23.27
C ALA A 60 5.02 -9.53 22.46
N LEU A 61 4.42 -8.98 21.42
CA LEU A 61 5.05 -8.04 20.49
C LEU A 61 4.37 -6.66 20.56
N LYS A 62 5.12 -5.60 20.26
CA LYS A 62 4.59 -4.23 20.17
C LYS A 62 4.51 -3.84 18.69
N ILE A 63 3.30 -3.88 18.14
CA ILE A 63 3.05 -3.75 16.71
C ILE A 63 2.20 -2.51 16.45
N ALA A 64 2.57 -1.72 15.44
CA ALA A 64 1.73 -0.65 14.94
C ALA A 64 1.31 -0.90 13.48
N LEU A 65 0.07 -0.57 13.21
CA LEU A 65 -0.52 -0.50 11.88
C LEU A 65 -1.11 0.89 11.67
N VAL A 66 -1.34 1.25 10.42
CA VAL A 66 -2.08 2.49 10.13
C VAL A 66 -3.52 2.35 10.65
N LYS A 67 -4.22 3.46 10.78
CA LYS A 67 -5.61 3.50 11.27
C LYS A 67 -6.47 2.44 10.58
N LYS A 68 -7.35 1.82 11.34
CA LYS A 68 -8.33 0.83 10.83
C LYS A 68 -9.13 1.41 9.67
N GLY A 69 -9.41 0.56 8.68
CA GLY A 69 -10.10 0.94 7.44
C GLY A 69 -9.19 1.58 6.39
N THR A 70 -7.88 1.64 6.61
CA THR A 70 -6.90 2.01 5.58
C THR A 70 -6.39 0.79 4.81
N SER A 71 -5.88 1.01 3.60
CA SER A 71 -5.25 -0.07 2.80
C SER A 71 -4.09 -0.74 3.53
N SER A 72 -3.31 0.02 4.29
CA SER A 72 -2.16 -0.51 5.04
C SER A 72 -2.59 -1.46 6.16
N GLU A 73 -3.62 -1.08 6.92
CA GLU A 73 -4.17 -1.93 7.97
C GLU A 73 -4.86 -3.16 7.36
N TYR A 74 -5.62 -2.97 6.28
CA TYR A 74 -6.29 -4.08 5.60
C TYR A 74 -5.29 -5.11 5.04
N THR A 75 -4.09 -4.68 4.60
CA THR A 75 -3.01 -5.61 4.23
C THR A 75 -2.61 -6.50 5.41
N GLY A 76 -2.36 -5.91 6.57
CA GLY A 76 -2.03 -6.66 7.79
C GLY A 76 -3.17 -7.59 8.25
N PHE A 77 -4.42 -7.14 8.11
CA PHE A 77 -5.61 -7.97 8.38
C PHE A 77 -5.66 -9.20 7.47
N LEU A 78 -5.47 -9.02 6.15
CA LEU A 78 -5.47 -10.12 5.18
C LEU A 78 -4.37 -11.14 5.49
N ILE A 79 -3.14 -10.65 5.74
CA ILE A 79 -1.99 -11.53 6.03
C ILE A 79 -2.24 -12.30 7.33
N SER A 80 -2.64 -11.62 8.41
CA SER A 80 -2.89 -12.28 9.69
C SER A 80 -3.98 -13.35 9.58
N LYS A 81 -5.08 -13.04 8.86
CA LYS A 81 -6.17 -13.99 8.61
C LYS A 81 -5.70 -15.20 7.80
N PHE A 82 -4.93 -14.98 6.73
CA PHE A 82 -4.38 -16.05 5.88
C PHE A 82 -3.48 -17.00 6.69
N LEU A 83 -2.69 -16.45 7.61
CA LEU A 83 -1.81 -17.24 8.49
C LEU A 83 -2.56 -17.84 9.72
N GLY A 84 -3.89 -17.87 9.69
CA GLY A 84 -4.70 -18.49 10.76
C GLY A 84 -4.75 -17.69 12.05
N SER A 85 -4.36 -16.42 12.04
CA SER A 85 -4.36 -15.52 13.19
C SER A 85 -5.39 -14.39 13.06
N SER A 86 -5.41 -13.51 14.04
CA SER A 86 -6.21 -12.28 14.03
C SER A 86 -5.67 -11.30 15.07
N TYR A 87 -6.04 -10.03 14.96
CA TYR A 87 -5.70 -9.04 15.98
C TYR A 87 -6.17 -9.43 17.38
N ALA A 88 -7.33 -10.10 17.48
CA ALA A 88 -7.83 -10.60 18.76
C ALA A 88 -6.98 -11.75 19.33
N LYS A 89 -6.53 -12.70 18.48
CA LYS A 89 -5.62 -13.77 18.89
C LYS A 89 -4.27 -13.21 19.35
N MET A 90 -3.74 -12.24 18.61
CA MET A 90 -2.49 -11.56 18.94
C MET A 90 -2.62 -10.78 20.26
N ALA A 91 -3.74 -10.07 20.48
CA ALA A 91 -4.01 -9.38 21.75
C ALA A 91 -4.12 -10.35 22.94
N LYS A 92 -4.75 -11.54 22.76
CA LYS A 92 -4.79 -12.59 23.80
C LYS A 92 -3.40 -13.13 24.18
N ARG A 93 -2.45 -13.11 23.24
CA ARG A 93 -1.03 -13.44 23.53
C ARG A 93 -0.32 -12.34 24.34
N GLY A 94 -0.92 -11.16 24.46
CA GLY A 94 -0.36 -9.99 25.15
C GLY A 94 0.24 -8.95 24.22
N ASP A 95 0.06 -9.07 22.90
CA ASP A 95 0.58 -8.09 21.94
C ASP A 95 -0.05 -6.71 22.16
N LYS A 96 0.79 -5.69 22.19
CA LYS A 96 0.33 -4.31 22.15
C LYS A 96 0.17 -3.87 20.70
N GLN A 97 -1.08 -3.66 20.28
CA GLN A 97 -1.41 -3.24 18.92
C GLN A 97 -1.84 -1.77 18.91
N THR A 98 -1.13 -0.96 18.14
CA THR A 98 -1.41 0.46 17.98
C THR A 98 -1.88 0.75 16.55
N PHE A 99 -3.02 1.42 16.41
CA PHE A 99 -3.57 1.84 15.12
C PHE A 99 -3.51 3.36 15.01
N THR A 100 -2.53 3.88 14.23
CA THR A 100 -2.26 5.33 14.21
C THR A 100 -1.70 5.79 12.85
N GLY A 101 -1.38 7.08 12.71
CA GLY A 101 -0.77 7.63 11.50
C GLY A 101 0.73 7.37 11.41
N ALA A 102 1.28 7.41 10.18
CA ALA A 102 2.69 7.11 9.90
C ALA A 102 3.68 7.93 10.73
N GLY A 103 3.43 9.25 10.92
CA GLY A 103 4.29 10.10 11.73
C GLY A 103 4.31 9.71 13.22
N ALA A 104 3.17 9.28 13.76
CA ALA A 104 3.10 8.78 15.14
C ALA A 104 3.83 7.42 15.27
N MET A 105 3.70 6.52 14.28
CA MET A 105 4.45 5.26 14.26
C MET A 105 5.96 5.51 14.22
N SER A 106 6.42 6.49 13.40
CA SER A 106 7.82 6.88 13.34
C SER A 106 8.37 7.35 14.69
N ARG A 107 7.61 8.16 15.42
CA ARG A 107 7.99 8.60 16.78
C ARG A 107 8.00 7.42 17.77
N ALA A 108 6.95 6.61 17.74
CA ALA A 108 6.80 5.48 18.66
C ALA A 108 7.88 4.41 18.51
N ILE A 109 8.35 4.12 17.27
CA ILE A 109 9.43 3.15 17.08
C ILE A 109 10.79 3.71 17.56
N ARG A 110 11.01 5.00 17.35
CA ARG A 110 12.23 5.68 17.86
C ARG A 110 12.29 5.68 19.39
N SER A 111 11.16 5.91 20.05
CA SER A 111 11.04 5.88 21.52
C SER A 111 10.85 4.47 22.09
N LYS A 112 10.97 3.41 21.28
CA LYS A 112 10.84 1.99 21.67
C LYS A 112 9.45 1.63 22.25
N GLN A 113 8.43 2.46 21.99
CA GLN A 113 7.05 2.17 22.36
C GLN A 113 6.44 1.07 21.47
N ILE A 114 6.93 0.94 20.23
CA ILE A 114 6.63 -0.15 19.31
C ILE A 114 7.93 -0.71 18.76
N ASP A 115 7.90 -1.96 18.27
CA ASP A 115 9.06 -2.63 17.70
C ASP A 115 8.86 -3.02 16.23
N ILE A 116 7.61 -3.04 15.78
CA ILE A 116 7.23 -3.35 14.40
C ILE A 116 6.21 -2.33 13.92
N TYR A 117 6.32 -1.86 12.67
CA TYR A 117 5.21 -1.15 12.03
C TYR A 117 5.11 -1.43 10.53
N PHE A 118 3.89 -1.28 10.02
CA PHE A 118 3.51 -1.60 8.64
C PHE A 118 2.88 -0.40 7.96
N HIS A 119 3.26 -0.16 6.70
CA HIS A 119 2.70 0.93 5.91
C HIS A 119 2.80 0.71 4.40
N ASN A 120 1.69 0.88 3.68
CA ASN A 120 1.72 1.02 2.22
C ASN A 120 2.13 2.44 1.85
N SER A 121 3.23 2.61 1.14
CA SER A 121 3.73 3.93 0.72
C SER A 121 4.55 3.83 -0.56
N GLY A 122 4.70 4.96 -1.24
CA GLY A 122 5.73 5.12 -2.25
C GLY A 122 7.13 5.30 -1.64
N ASP A 123 8.16 5.01 -2.41
CA ASP A 123 9.56 5.12 -2.00
C ASP A 123 10.16 6.48 -2.38
N PRO A 124 10.95 7.10 -1.47
CA PRO A 124 11.11 6.75 -0.07
C PRO A 124 9.92 7.22 0.79
N GLN A 125 9.58 6.42 1.81
CA GLN A 125 8.56 6.80 2.79
C GLN A 125 9.17 7.74 3.84
N GLY A 126 8.69 8.98 3.92
CA GLY A 126 9.26 9.99 4.81
C GLY A 126 9.26 9.59 6.30
N ALA A 127 8.18 8.98 6.79
CA ALA A 127 8.12 8.49 8.17
C ALA A 127 9.11 7.35 8.43
N GLY A 128 9.38 6.49 7.44
CA GLY A 128 10.40 5.43 7.52
C GLY A 128 11.82 6.01 7.59
N LEU A 129 12.13 7.03 6.77
CA LEU A 129 13.40 7.73 6.87
C LEU A 129 13.61 8.34 8.25
N GLN A 130 12.58 9.04 8.78
CA GLN A 130 12.65 9.62 10.12
C GLN A 130 12.80 8.57 11.23
N ALA A 131 12.13 7.42 11.10
CA ALA A 131 12.27 6.32 12.04
C ALA A 131 13.70 5.77 12.08
N ALA A 132 14.29 5.56 10.91
CA ALA A 132 15.65 5.02 10.77
C ALA A 132 16.77 5.96 11.26
N LEU A 133 16.49 7.26 11.45
CA LEU A 133 17.45 8.19 12.06
C LEU A 133 17.62 7.96 13.57
N GLY A 134 16.62 7.44 14.26
CA GLY A 134 16.64 7.32 15.73
C GLY A 134 16.63 5.88 16.24
N ARG A 135 16.48 4.87 15.37
CA ARG A 135 16.57 3.45 15.73
C ARG A 135 16.97 2.64 14.50
N ASP A 136 17.85 1.68 14.69
CA ASP A 136 18.22 0.77 13.61
C ASP A 136 17.04 -0.14 13.27
N LEU A 137 16.66 -0.13 11.99
CA LEU A 137 15.50 -0.86 11.48
C LEU A 137 15.92 -1.82 10.36
N LYS A 138 15.22 -2.93 10.27
CA LYS A 138 15.30 -3.89 9.17
C LYS A 138 13.94 -4.00 8.48
N PHE A 139 13.94 -4.40 7.22
CA PHE A 139 12.74 -4.87 6.56
C PHE A 139 12.54 -6.36 6.79
N MET A 140 11.31 -6.73 7.13
CA MET A 140 10.92 -8.14 7.12
C MET A 140 10.66 -8.60 5.69
N GLY A 141 10.97 -9.86 5.43
CA GLY A 141 10.60 -10.53 4.19
C GLY A 141 9.10 -10.84 4.10
N MET A 142 8.68 -11.23 2.92
CA MET A 142 7.33 -11.71 2.64
C MET A 142 7.44 -13.05 1.91
N SER A 143 6.84 -14.11 2.45
CA SER A 143 6.87 -15.44 1.85
C SER A 143 6.11 -15.47 0.52
N ASP A 144 6.44 -16.42 -0.33
CA ASP A 144 5.77 -16.57 -1.63
C ASP A 144 4.29 -16.92 -1.47
N ASN A 145 3.91 -17.65 -0.41
CA ASN A 145 2.51 -17.96 -0.13
C ASN A 145 1.73 -16.69 0.23
N VAL A 146 2.28 -15.81 1.05
CA VAL A 146 1.68 -14.51 1.37
C VAL A 146 1.59 -13.63 0.13
N LYS A 147 2.64 -13.59 -0.71
CA LYS A 147 2.62 -12.85 -1.98
C LYS A 147 1.53 -13.36 -2.92
N LYS A 148 1.41 -14.68 -3.10
CA LYS A 148 0.36 -15.31 -3.91
C LYS A 148 -1.03 -14.97 -3.40
N MET A 149 -1.27 -15.09 -2.11
CA MET A 149 -2.54 -14.69 -1.48
C MET A 149 -2.85 -13.23 -1.73
N LEU A 150 -1.91 -12.31 -1.52
CA LEU A 150 -2.13 -10.88 -1.76
C LEU A 150 -2.42 -10.58 -3.23
N ALA A 151 -1.81 -11.31 -4.17
CA ALA A 151 -2.08 -11.14 -5.60
C ALA A 151 -3.56 -11.40 -5.94
N THR A 152 -4.23 -12.37 -5.29
CA THR A 152 -5.66 -12.60 -5.47
C THR A 152 -6.54 -11.45 -4.94
N HIS A 153 -5.97 -10.54 -4.15
CA HIS A 153 -6.63 -9.35 -3.61
C HIS A 153 -6.23 -8.04 -4.33
N GLY A 154 -5.68 -8.14 -5.55
CA GLY A 154 -5.35 -6.97 -6.37
C GLY A 154 -4.03 -6.27 -6.00
N TYR A 155 -3.15 -6.95 -5.25
CA TYR A 155 -1.79 -6.49 -5.02
C TYR A 155 -0.88 -6.92 -6.18
N THR A 156 0.17 -6.15 -6.40
CA THR A 156 1.18 -6.44 -7.44
C THR A 156 2.57 -6.51 -6.81
N PRO A 157 3.49 -7.34 -7.36
CA PRO A 157 4.86 -7.35 -6.90
C PRO A 157 5.50 -5.96 -6.99
N CYS A 158 6.28 -5.62 -5.98
CA CYS A 158 7.08 -4.40 -5.96
C CYS A 158 8.41 -4.63 -5.24
N VAL A 159 9.35 -3.73 -5.46
CA VAL A 159 10.67 -3.76 -4.84
C VAL A 159 10.87 -2.44 -4.09
N ILE A 160 11.28 -2.52 -2.85
CA ILE A 160 11.82 -1.40 -2.07
C ILE A 160 13.34 -1.45 -2.31
N PRO A 161 13.92 -0.48 -3.06
CA PRO A 161 15.32 -0.56 -3.43
C PRO A 161 16.26 -0.51 -2.22
N GLY A 162 17.33 -1.27 -2.26
CA GLY A 162 18.41 -1.21 -1.28
C GLY A 162 19.07 0.16 -1.23
N GLY A 163 19.62 0.51 -0.07
CA GLY A 163 20.32 1.78 0.14
C GLY A 163 19.42 3.01 0.38
N ILE A 164 18.09 2.92 0.16
CA ILE A 164 17.18 4.05 0.43
C ILE A 164 17.03 4.31 1.93
N TYR A 165 17.03 3.25 2.74
CA TYR A 165 16.84 3.33 4.19
C TYR A 165 18.08 2.81 4.88
N LYS A 166 18.57 3.54 5.90
CA LYS A 166 19.74 3.16 6.70
C LYS A 166 19.63 1.72 7.19
N GLY A 167 20.67 0.92 6.97
CA GLY A 167 20.75 -0.46 7.42
C GLY A 167 19.98 -1.49 6.56
N ASN A 168 19.47 -1.07 5.41
CA ASN A 168 18.79 -1.94 4.44
C ASN A 168 19.44 -1.78 3.06
N ASP A 169 20.60 -2.41 2.87
CA ASP A 169 21.46 -2.21 1.69
C ASP A 169 21.05 -3.07 0.49
N LYS A 170 20.17 -4.06 0.71
CA LYS A 170 19.67 -4.96 -0.33
C LYS A 170 18.22 -4.63 -0.68
N ASP A 171 17.84 -4.94 -1.91
CA ASP A 171 16.48 -4.88 -2.38
C ASP A 171 15.56 -5.75 -1.51
N THR A 172 14.39 -5.19 -1.16
CA THR A 172 13.35 -5.92 -0.43
C THR A 172 12.14 -6.15 -1.33
N HIS A 173 11.91 -7.41 -1.68
CA HIS A 173 10.75 -7.81 -2.48
C HIS A 173 9.50 -7.86 -1.62
N SER A 174 8.47 -7.12 -2.03
CA SER A 174 7.20 -6.98 -1.32
C SER A 174 6.02 -6.99 -2.29
N MET A 175 4.84 -6.73 -1.77
CA MET A 175 3.62 -6.54 -2.55
C MET A 175 3.12 -5.12 -2.36
N GLY A 176 2.59 -4.54 -3.43
CA GLY A 176 2.17 -3.16 -3.46
C GLY A 176 0.79 -2.94 -4.04
N LEU A 177 0.35 -1.71 -4.01
CA LEU A 177 -0.94 -1.25 -4.47
C LEU A 177 -0.79 -0.05 -5.40
N SER A 178 -1.68 0.05 -6.36
CA SER A 178 -1.78 1.24 -7.20
C SER A 178 -2.74 2.27 -6.60
N GLY A 179 -2.30 3.52 -6.52
CA GLY A 179 -3.17 4.65 -6.22
C GLY A 179 -3.93 5.09 -7.47
N VAL A 180 -5.25 5.05 -7.43
CA VAL A 180 -6.14 5.27 -8.56
C VAL A 180 -7.10 6.43 -8.33
N LEU A 181 -7.37 7.18 -9.39
CA LEU A 181 -8.47 8.13 -9.46
C LEU A 181 -9.71 7.41 -9.98
N LEU A 182 -10.81 7.51 -9.25
CA LEU A 182 -12.07 6.85 -9.52
C LEU A 182 -13.19 7.83 -9.84
N THR A 183 -14.16 7.34 -10.59
CA THR A 183 -15.48 7.92 -10.78
C THR A 183 -16.52 6.81 -10.90
N THR A 184 -17.74 7.16 -11.28
CA THR A 184 -18.77 6.20 -11.65
C THR A 184 -19.05 6.29 -13.15
N ASP A 185 -19.70 5.28 -13.72
CA ASP A 185 -20.13 5.26 -15.13
C ASP A 185 -21.16 6.35 -15.49
N LYS A 186 -21.72 7.03 -14.49
CA LYS A 186 -22.65 8.16 -14.67
C LYS A 186 -21.95 9.45 -15.14
N MET A 187 -20.65 9.59 -14.92
CA MET A 187 -19.91 10.77 -15.40
C MET A 187 -19.86 10.76 -16.93
N SER A 188 -19.92 11.93 -17.55
CA SER A 188 -19.85 12.01 -19.02
C SER A 188 -18.46 11.58 -19.53
N ALA A 189 -18.43 10.95 -20.70
CA ALA A 189 -17.18 10.55 -21.33
C ALA A 189 -16.26 11.76 -21.63
N ASP A 190 -16.88 12.86 -22.06
CA ASP A 190 -16.15 14.08 -22.44
C ASP A 190 -15.56 14.78 -21.21
N THR A 191 -16.25 14.75 -20.06
CA THR A 191 -15.68 15.28 -18.80
C THR A 191 -14.44 14.50 -18.40
N VAL A 192 -14.47 13.16 -18.42
CA VAL A 192 -13.32 12.33 -18.03
C VAL A 192 -12.18 12.47 -19.05
N TYR A 193 -12.49 12.51 -20.33
CA TYR A 193 -11.51 12.73 -21.39
C TYR A 193 -10.81 14.10 -21.24
N SER A 194 -11.59 15.17 -21.04
CA SER A 194 -11.07 16.53 -20.85
C SER A 194 -10.24 16.63 -19.57
N LEU A 195 -10.64 15.97 -18.48
CA LEU A 195 -9.86 15.89 -17.26
C LEU A 195 -8.48 15.28 -17.50
N LEU A 196 -8.39 14.17 -18.24
CA LEU A 196 -7.12 13.51 -18.54
C LEU A 196 -6.25 14.35 -19.47
N LYS A 197 -6.83 15.06 -20.44
CA LYS A 197 -6.09 16.07 -21.27
C LYS A 197 -5.53 17.19 -20.38
N THR A 198 -6.34 17.72 -19.47
CA THR A 198 -5.90 18.76 -18.53
C THR A 198 -4.74 18.26 -17.65
N ILE A 199 -4.85 17.06 -17.08
CA ILE A 199 -3.78 16.44 -16.29
C ILE A 199 -2.49 16.30 -17.11
N LYS A 200 -2.58 15.80 -18.34
CA LYS A 200 -1.42 15.64 -19.25
C LYS A 200 -0.76 16.98 -19.53
N ASN A 201 -1.54 18.00 -19.88
CA ASN A 201 -1.05 19.31 -20.27
C ASN A 201 -0.50 20.13 -19.09
N ASN A 202 -0.92 19.84 -17.85
CA ASN A 202 -0.52 20.56 -16.65
C ASN A 202 0.37 19.73 -15.71
N LYS A 203 1.14 18.78 -16.25
CA LYS A 203 2.01 17.89 -15.46
C LYS A 203 2.97 18.66 -14.54
N LYS A 204 3.51 19.80 -14.98
CA LYS A 204 4.41 20.65 -14.18
C LYS A 204 3.70 21.16 -12.91
N ALA A 205 2.48 21.67 -13.03
CA ALA A 205 1.68 22.15 -11.90
C ALA A 205 1.36 21.01 -10.92
N LEU A 206 0.92 19.86 -11.42
CA LEU A 206 0.67 18.68 -10.56
C LEU A 206 1.93 18.23 -9.82
N SER A 207 3.09 18.25 -10.49
CA SER A 207 4.38 17.88 -9.91
C SER A 207 4.83 18.86 -8.81
N ALA A 208 4.41 20.12 -8.89
CA ALA A 208 4.65 21.12 -7.85
C ALA A 208 3.79 20.87 -6.60
N VAL A 209 2.56 20.35 -6.76
CA VAL A 209 1.70 19.97 -5.64
C VAL A 209 2.30 18.78 -4.87
N HIS A 210 2.76 17.75 -5.57
CA HIS A 210 3.41 16.60 -4.94
C HIS A 210 4.31 15.87 -5.93
N LYS A 211 5.55 15.58 -5.49
CA LYS A 211 6.57 14.93 -6.34
C LYS A 211 6.18 13.54 -6.89
N ILE A 212 5.19 12.88 -6.30
CA ILE A 212 4.69 11.59 -6.78
C ILE A 212 4.12 11.68 -8.20
N PHE A 213 3.61 12.86 -8.59
CA PHE A 213 3.07 13.11 -9.92
C PHE A 213 4.14 13.35 -11.01
N LYS A 214 5.42 13.54 -10.65
CA LYS A 214 6.52 13.72 -11.62
C LYS A 214 6.62 12.56 -12.60
N LYS A 215 6.37 11.34 -12.13
CA LYS A 215 6.48 10.10 -12.93
C LYS A 215 5.19 9.75 -13.67
N TRP A 216 4.12 10.57 -13.53
CA TRP A 216 2.88 10.27 -14.23
C TRP A 216 2.97 10.57 -15.72
N ASP A 217 2.49 9.65 -16.52
CA ASP A 217 2.29 9.78 -17.98
C ASP A 217 1.08 8.91 -18.38
N PRO A 218 0.57 9.00 -19.63
CA PRO A 218 -0.56 8.20 -20.09
C PRO A 218 -0.34 6.69 -19.96
N LYS A 219 0.86 6.18 -20.23
CA LYS A 219 1.19 4.75 -20.09
C LYS A 219 1.04 4.28 -18.64
N ARG A 220 1.56 5.06 -17.69
CA ARG A 220 1.35 4.79 -16.25
C ARG A 220 -0.11 4.92 -15.87
N GLY A 221 -0.81 5.94 -16.38
CA GLY A 221 -2.24 6.17 -16.12
C GLY A 221 -3.11 5.00 -16.51
N ALA A 222 -2.84 4.37 -17.66
CA ALA A 222 -3.50 3.16 -18.16
C ALA A 222 -3.05 1.86 -17.46
N GLY A 223 -1.98 1.88 -16.68
CA GLY A 223 -1.29 0.71 -16.15
C GLY A 223 -1.96 0.04 -14.93
N VAL A 224 -3.28 0.00 -14.86
CA VAL A 224 -4.04 -0.78 -13.85
C VAL A 224 -4.62 -2.01 -14.53
N LYS A 225 -4.42 -3.18 -13.93
CA LYS A 225 -4.99 -4.45 -14.41
C LYS A 225 -6.20 -4.86 -13.57
N GLY A 226 -7.18 -5.52 -14.19
CA GLY A 226 -8.31 -6.13 -13.50
C GLY A 226 -9.38 -5.18 -12.97
N LEU A 227 -9.28 -3.86 -13.26
CA LEU A 227 -10.29 -2.88 -12.89
C LEU A 227 -10.89 -2.22 -14.13
N PRO A 228 -12.22 -1.96 -14.17
CA PRO A 228 -12.87 -1.36 -15.32
C PRO A 228 -12.53 0.13 -15.44
N PHE A 229 -12.04 0.53 -16.61
CA PHE A 229 -11.83 1.93 -16.92
C PHE A 229 -13.12 2.63 -17.36
N HIS A 230 -13.18 3.95 -17.11
CA HIS A 230 -14.25 4.79 -17.62
C HIS A 230 -14.13 4.97 -19.15
N LYS A 231 -15.28 5.02 -19.87
CA LYS A 231 -15.30 5.15 -21.33
C LYS A 231 -14.49 6.36 -21.86
N GLY A 232 -14.55 7.50 -21.17
CA GLY A 232 -13.75 8.68 -21.51
C GLY A 232 -12.25 8.48 -21.28
N ALA A 233 -11.87 7.68 -20.27
CA ALA A 233 -10.46 7.32 -20.03
C ALA A 233 -9.96 6.36 -21.14
N ILE A 234 -10.75 5.37 -21.51
CA ILE A 234 -10.43 4.46 -22.61
C ILE A 234 -10.21 5.24 -23.91
N LYS A 235 -11.10 6.20 -24.26
CA LYS A 235 -10.95 7.08 -25.43
C LYS A 235 -9.62 7.81 -25.40
N PHE A 236 -9.29 8.45 -24.27
CA PHE A 236 -8.03 9.18 -24.11
C PHE A 236 -6.81 8.27 -24.24
N TYR A 237 -6.80 7.10 -23.59
CA TYR A 237 -5.63 6.20 -23.63
C TYR A 237 -5.43 5.55 -24.99
N LYS A 238 -6.50 5.27 -25.74
CA LYS A 238 -6.40 4.81 -27.14
C LYS A 238 -5.80 5.89 -28.04
N GLU A 239 -6.22 7.15 -27.88
CA GLU A 239 -5.62 8.29 -28.62
C GLU A 239 -4.14 8.45 -28.30
N MET A 240 -3.71 8.13 -27.06
CA MET A 240 -2.31 8.17 -26.67
C MET A 240 -1.52 6.91 -27.06
N GLY A 241 -2.11 5.93 -27.72
CA GLY A 241 -1.46 4.69 -28.14
C GLY A 241 -0.99 3.78 -27.01
N VAL A 242 -1.65 3.85 -25.84
CA VAL A 242 -1.23 3.09 -24.63
C VAL A 242 -2.29 2.09 -24.13
N MET A 243 -3.40 1.97 -24.89
CA MET A 243 -4.49 1.00 -24.61
C MET A 243 -5.10 0.50 -25.94
#